data_b01604c5e4877d3750c1c31ac2ce56a6
#
_entry.id   b01604c5e4877d3750c1c31ac2ce56a6
#
_cell.length_a   1.000
_cell.length_b   1.000
_cell.length_c   1.000
_cell.angle_alpha   90.00
_cell.angle_beta   90.00
_cell.angle_gamma   90.00
#
_symmetry.space_group_name_H-M   'P 1'
#
loop_
_entity.id
_entity.type
_entity.pdbx_description
1 polymer ?
#
loop_
_entity_poly.entity_id
_entity_poly.type
_entity_poly.pdbx_seq_one_letter_code
_entity_poly.pdbx_strand_id
1 'polypeptide(L)'
;VCEPDFLAPLQEVWPTLSASEIGKLRMFLVLLPPKAVGALGARLLEAGSPAVQKMLSDVIVSLASRDFGPLEKLLDTAEENLVCCLVPLLGRMNDEKSSKALVHMAHYPSERVRKQALSAIMARDLWVPDKLTSLMDDDNTFIRQLLIKYLGSRRSQAAERLLLDYLRNRKYRHTDDESLSACFRALGRCGKTEAIPFLRDTLMRGGWISRFRVSALREYAALALTELGTDKAKQILEEASQSWFPGIRSSIRSAMQA
;
A
#
# COMPACT_ATOMS: atom_id res chain seq x y z
N VAL A 1 2.95 -28.56 25.06
CA VAL A 1 3.58 -28.74 23.73
C VAL A 1 2.44 -29.07 22.78
N CYS A 2 2.02 -28.10 21.94
CA CYS A 2 1.10 -28.41 20.84
C CYS A 2 1.96 -28.96 19.70
N GLU A 3 2.01 -30.25 19.55
CA GLU A 3 2.60 -30.90 18.40
C GLU A 3 1.71 -30.68 17.17
N PRO A 4 2.29 -30.55 15.97
CA PRO A 4 1.52 -30.36 14.71
C PRO A 4 0.46 -31.47 14.51
N ASP A 5 0.71 -32.67 15.01
CA ASP A 5 -0.14 -33.84 14.87
C ASP A 5 -1.46 -33.79 15.66
N PHE A 6 -1.59 -32.89 16.62
CA PHE A 6 -2.83 -32.74 17.37
C PHE A 6 -4.04 -32.37 16.49
N LEU A 7 -3.81 -31.64 15.42
CA LEU A 7 -4.86 -31.19 14.49
C LEU A 7 -5.01 -32.13 13.27
N ALA A 8 -4.12 -33.11 13.09
CA ALA A 8 -4.15 -34.01 11.93
C ALA A 8 -5.49 -34.78 11.80
N PRO A 9 -6.10 -35.33 12.89
CA PRO A 9 -7.38 -36.01 12.77
C PRO A 9 -8.54 -35.14 12.31
N LEU A 10 -8.45 -33.82 12.52
CA LEU A 10 -9.49 -32.88 12.11
C LEU A 10 -9.46 -32.61 10.59
N GLN A 11 -8.32 -32.81 9.93
CA GLN A 11 -8.14 -32.52 8.52
C GLN A 11 -9.06 -33.38 7.63
N GLU A 12 -9.23 -34.64 7.95
CA GLU A 12 -10.10 -35.56 7.21
C GLU A 12 -11.57 -35.18 7.31
N VAL A 13 -11.96 -34.54 8.42
CA VAL A 13 -13.35 -34.19 8.71
C VAL A 13 -13.72 -32.78 8.22
N TRP A 14 -12.74 -31.88 8.01
CA TRP A 14 -13.01 -30.47 7.66
C TRP A 14 -13.90 -30.25 6.45
N PRO A 15 -13.77 -31.01 5.34
CA PRO A 15 -14.63 -30.83 4.15
C PRO A 15 -16.10 -31.14 4.41
N THR A 16 -16.40 -31.94 5.44
CA THR A 16 -17.74 -32.44 5.76
C THR A 16 -18.44 -31.67 6.87
N LEU A 17 -17.75 -30.75 7.54
CA LEU A 17 -18.28 -29.99 8.68
C LEU A 17 -19.44 -29.07 8.25
N SER A 18 -20.55 -29.18 8.96
CA SER A 18 -21.66 -28.22 8.88
C SER A 18 -21.28 -26.87 9.51
N ALA A 19 -21.99 -25.79 9.18
CA ALA A 19 -21.78 -24.47 9.76
C ALA A 19 -21.88 -24.48 11.30
N SER A 20 -22.77 -25.31 11.88
CA SER A 20 -22.92 -25.47 13.33
C SER A 20 -21.68 -26.11 13.97
N GLU A 21 -21.13 -27.13 13.33
CA GLU A 21 -19.92 -27.84 13.80
C GLU A 21 -18.67 -26.95 13.71
N ILE A 22 -18.53 -26.19 12.61
CA ILE A 22 -17.49 -25.17 12.47
C ILE A 22 -17.57 -24.14 13.61
N GLY A 23 -18.78 -23.71 14.00
CA GLY A 23 -19.00 -22.80 15.12
C GLY A 23 -18.52 -23.38 16.44
N LYS A 24 -18.88 -24.66 16.74
CA LYS A 24 -18.45 -25.37 17.97
C LYS A 24 -16.93 -25.57 17.98
N LEU A 25 -16.36 -25.99 16.86
CA LEU A 25 -14.91 -26.19 16.73
C LEU A 25 -14.15 -24.87 16.97
N ARG A 26 -14.63 -23.76 16.42
CA ARG A 26 -14.06 -22.42 16.66
C ARG A 26 -14.05 -22.10 18.18
N MET A 27 -15.15 -22.32 18.87
CA MET A 27 -15.22 -22.05 20.31
C MET A 27 -14.19 -22.86 21.11
N PHE A 28 -13.92 -24.08 20.69
CA PHE A 28 -12.89 -24.93 21.30
C PHE A 28 -11.48 -24.47 20.96
N LEU A 29 -11.20 -24.18 19.66
CA LEU A 29 -9.86 -23.79 19.20
C LEU A 29 -9.38 -22.44 19.75
N VAL A 30 -10.29 -21.52 20.05
CA VAL A 30 -9.97 -20.23 20.70
C VAL A 30 -9.43 -20.42 22.14
N LEU A 31 -9.74 -21.52 22.81
CA LEU A 31 -9.21 -21.80 24.12
C LEU A 31 -7.77 -22.33 24.13
N LEU A 32 -7.24 -22.68 22.97
CA LEU A 32 -5.85 -23.14 22.85
C LEU A 32 -4.86 -22.04 23.31
N PRO A 33 -3.65 -22.45 23.74
CA PRO A 33 -2.59 -21.50 24.03
C PRO A 33 -2.10 -20.80 22.73
N PRO A 34 -1.62 -19.55 22.81
CA PRO A 34 -1.12 -18.82 21.64
C PRO A 34 -0.06 -19.56 20.81
N LYS A 35 0.72 -20.45 21.43
CA LYS A 35 1.69 -21.32 20.74
C LYS A 35 1.07 -22.20 19.66
N ALA A 36 -0.24 -22.43 19.68
CA ALA A 36 -0.95 -23.20 18.67
C ALA A 36 -1.03 -22.47 17.30
N VAL A 37 -0.71 -21.18 17.22
CA VAL A 37 -0.73 -20.40 15.98
C VAL A 37 0.10 -21.05 14.86
N GLY A 38 1.26 -21.63 15.19
CA GLY A 38 2.09 -22.34 14.20
C GLY A 38 1.39 -23.54 13.56
N ALA A 39 0.79 -24.40 14.39
CA ALA A 39 0.05 -25.58 13.92
C ALA A 39 -1.21 -25.18 13.12
N LEU A 40 -1.95 -24.17 13.59
CA LEU A 40 -3.13 -23.65 12.89
C LEU A 40 -2.76 -22.99 11.56
N GLY A 41 -1.62 -22.31 11.50
CA GLY A 41 -1.10 -21.72 10.26
C GLY A 41 -0.81 -22.76 9.18
N ALA A 42 -0.15 -23.86 9.54
CA ALA A 42 0.07 -24.98 8.61
C ALA A 42 -1.26 -25.52 8.04
N ARG A 43 -2.25 -25.69 8.88
CA ARG A 43 -3.58 -26.17 8.48
C ARG A 43 -4.37 -25.16 7.65
N LEU A 44 -4.09 -23.88 7.78
CA LEU A 44 -4.71 -22.83 6.97
C LEU A 44 -4.44 -23.00 5.47
N LEU A 45 -3.25 -23.45 5.09
CA LEU A 45 -2.90 -23.75 3.70
C LEU A 45 -3.62 -24.98 3.14
N GLU A 46 -3.86 -25.96 4.01
CA GLU A 46 -4.44 -27.25 3.63
C GLU A 46 -5.98 -27.23 3.64
N ALA A 47 -6.57 -26.19 4.24
CA ALA A 47 -8.01 -26.08 4.37
C ALA A 47 -8.70 -25.87 3.00
N GLY A 48 -9.29 -26.90 2.43
CA GLY A 48 -10.01 -26.87 1.15
C GLY A 48 -11.33 -26.09 1.19
N SER A 49 -11.89 -25.83 2.37
CA SER A 49 -13.17 -25.12 2.54
C SER A 49 -12.96 -23.65 2.94
N PRO A 50 -13.56 -22.68 2.21
CA PRO A 50 -13.50 -21.26 2.59
C PRO A 50 -14.05 -20.99 4.00
N ALA A 51 -15.04 -21.75 4.46
CA ALA A 51 -15.61 -21.63 5.80
C ALA A 51 -14.61 -22.04 6.88
N VAL A 52 -13.86 -23.13 6.65
CA VAL A 52 -12.79 -23.59 7.54
C VAL A 52 -11.62 -22.60 7.52
N GLN A 53 -11.20 -22.11 6.34
CA GLN A 53 -10.15 -21.09 6.24
C GLN A 53 -10.50 -19.84 7.03
N LYS A 54 -11.75 -19.37 6.92
CA LYS A 54 -12.24 -18.22 7.69
C LYS A 54 -12.20 -18.52 9.20
N MET A 55 -12.67 -19.68 9.62
CA MET A 55 -12.67 -20.11 11.02
C MET A 55 -11.25 -20.16 11.59
N LEU A 56 -10.29 -20.79 10.88
CA LEU A 56 -8.88 -20.84 11.29
C LEU A 56 -8.27 -19.44 11.36
N SER A 57 -8.56 -18.59 10.39
CA SER A 57 -8.12 -17.20 10.37
C SER A 57 -8.63 -16.43 11.60
N ASP A 58 -9.90 -16.59 11.96
CA ASP A 58 -10.51 -15.95 13.13
C ASP A 58 -9.87 -16.45 14.45
N VAL A 59 -9.56 -17.74 14.54
CA VAL A 59 -8.88 -18.33 15.68
C VAL A 59 -7.44 -17.80 15.79
N ILE A 60 -6.68 -17.79 14.69
CA ILE A 60 -5.30 -17.25 14.66
C ILE A 60 -5.28 -15.80 15.14
N VAL A 61 -6.17 -14.95 14.63
CA VAL A 61 -6.29 -13.55 15.07
C VAL A 61 -6.60 -13.48 16.56
N SER A 62 -7.53 -14.29 17.06
CA SER A 62 -7.87 -14.32 18.49
C SER A 62 -6.70 -14.73 19.38
N LEU A 63 -5.96 -15.77 18.99
CA LEU A 63 -4.79 -16.24 19.76
C LEU A 63 -3.64 -15.23 19.71
N ALA A 64 -3.37 -14.66 18.52
CA ALA A 64 -2.32 -13.65 18.34
C ALA A 64 -2.62 -12.34 19.07
N SER A 65 -3.90 -11.99 19.26
CA SER A 65 -4.30 -10.84 20.09
C SER A 65 -4.00 -11.05 21.58
N ARG A 66 -3.90 -12.30 22.05
CA ARG A 66 -3.51 -12.63 23.43
C ARG A 66 -1.98 -12.64 23.60
N ASP A 67 -1.27 -13.18 22.63
CA ASP A 67 0.20 -13.16 22.54
C ASP A 67 0.63 -13.18 21.07
N PHE A 68 1.25 -12.07 20.64
CA PHE A 68 1.68 -11.88 19.25
C PHE A 68 2.97 -12.65 18.90
N GLY A 69 3.80 -12.99 19.88
CA GLY A 69 5.12 -13.58 19.66
C GLY A 69 5.12 -14.84 18.77
N PRO A 70 4.21 -15.81 18.96
CA PRO A 70 4.13 -16.99 18.08
C PRO A 70 3.80 -16.64 16.62
N LEU A 71 2.95 -15.65 16.37
CA LEU A 71 2.64 -15.19 15.01
C LEU A 71 3.83 -14.45 14.39
N GLU A 72 4.49 -13.58 15.12
CA GLU A 72 5.71 -12.87 14.67
C GLU A 72 6.78 -13.87 14.24
N LYS A 73 7.09 -14.85 15.10
CA LYS A 73 8.05 -15.91 14.75
C LYS A 73 7.63 -16.71 13.50
N LEU A 74 6.34 -16.96 13.33
CA LEU A 74 5.84 -17.67 12.16
C LEU A 74 6.01 -16.85 10.88
N LEU A 75 5.77 -15.53 10.91
CA LEU A 75 5.99 -14.62 9.79
C LEU A 75 7.46 -14.60 9.32
N ASP A 76 8.42 -14.76 10.26
CA ASP A 76 9.84 -14.73 9.96
C ASP A 76 10.38 -16.08 9.44
N THR A 77 9.73 -17.20 9.78
CA THR A 77 10.26 -18.55 9.52
C THR A 77 9.45 -19.36 8.52
N ALA A 78 8.23 -18.93 8.20
CA ALA A 78 7.33 -19.68 7.33
C ALA A 78 7.68 -19.49 5.84
N GLU A 79 7.22 -20.46 5.04
CA GLU A 79 7.27 -20.35 3.58
C GLU A 79 6.38 -19.23 3.06
N GLU A 80 6.73 -18.66 1.92
CA GLU A 80 6.05 -17.51 1.29
C GLU A 80 4.52 -17.69 1.22
N ASN A 81 4.05 -18.88 0.84
CA ASN A 81 2.61 -19.13 0.70
C ASN A 81 1.87 -18.96 2.03
N LEU A 82 2.46 -19.42 3.12
CA LEU A 82 1.87 -19.24 4.45
C LEU A 82 1.93 -17.77 4.87
N VAL A 83 3.06 -17.10 4.67
CA VAL A 83 3.18 -15.66 4.95
C VAL A 83 2.09 -14.87 4.18
N CYS A 84 1.87 -15.18 2.90
CA CYS A 84 0.80 -14.57 2.12
C CYS A 84 -0.61 -14.77 2.72
N CYS A 85 -0.86 -15.91 3.38
CA CYS A 85 -2.13 -16.16 4.06
C CYS A 85 -2.23 -15.43 5.42
N LEU A 86 -1.09 -15.18 6.09
CA LEU A 86 -1.05 -14.54 7.40
C LEU A 86 -1.09 -13.00 7.35
N VAL A 87 -0.49 -12.39 6.33
CA VAL A 87 -0.44 -10.93 6.20
C VAL A 87 -1.81 -10.26 6.21
N PRO A 88 -2.85 -10.77 5.52
CA PRO A 88 -4.20 -10.21 5.63
C PRO A 88 -4.79 -10.29 7.05
N LEU A 89 -4.37 -11.26 7.86
CA LEU A 89 -4.81 -11.39 9.26
C LEU A 89 -4.26 -10.26 10.12
N LEU A 90 -3.01 -9.83 9.87
CA LEU A 90 -2.45 -8.63 10.51
C LEU A 90 -3.30 -7.38 10.21
N GLY A 91 -3.84 -7.30 8.99
CA GLY A 91 -4.76 -6.23 8.59
C GLY A 91 -6.06 -6.18 9.40
N ARG A 92 -6.46 -7.29 10.03
CA ARG A 92 -7.67 -7.39 10.88
C ARG A 92 -7.40 -7.06 12.35
N MET A 93 -6.13 -6.98 12.75
CA MET A 93 -5.71 -6.67 14.12
C MET A 93 -5.47 -5.17 14.25
N ASN A 94 -5.87 -4.55 15.37
CA ASN A 94 -5.78 -3.09 15.59
C ASN A 94 -4.79 -2.72 16.70
N ASP A 95 -3.72 -3.47 16.83
CA ASP A 95 -2.67 -3.24 17.81
C ASP A 95 -1.37 -2.74 17.17
N GLU A 96 -0.45 -2.24 18.01
CA GLU A 96 0.82 -1.67 17.55
C GLU A 96 1.76 -2.74 16.98
N LYS A 97 1.73 -3.98 17.53
CA LYS A 97 2.60 -5.06 17.09
C LYS A 97 2.25 -5.50 15.67
N SER A 98 0.96 -5.69 15.39
CA SER A 98 0.48 -6.00 14.04
C SER A 98 0.75 -4.88 13.05
N SER A 99 0.71 -3.61 13.49
CA SER A 99 1.08 -2.45 12.67
C SER A 99 2.56 -2.47 12.30
N LYS A 100 3.44 -2.76 13.26
CA LYS A 100 4.88 -2.91 13.00
C LYS A 100 5.17 -4.08 12.07
N ALA A 101 4.51 -5.22 12.29
CA ALA A 101 4.63 -6.39 11.45
C ALA A 101 4.18 -6.11 10.00
N LEU A 102 3.08 -5.40 9.78
CA LEU A 102 2.63 -5.00 8.45
C LEU A 102 3.68 -4.12 7.73
N VAL A 103 4.28 -3.17 8.44
CA VAL A 103 5.35 -2.34 7.87
C VAL A 103 6.57 -3.20 7.53
N HIS A 104 6.93 -4.15 8.36
CA HIS A 104 8.02 -5.08 8.08
C HIS A 104 7.71 -5.94 6.85
N MET A 105 6.51 -6.51 6.75
CA MET A 105 6.07 -7.29 5.60
C MET A 105 5.98 -6.48 4.30
N ALA A 106 5.78 -5.16 4.38
CA ALA A 106 5.83 -4.29 3.21
C ALA A 106 7.24 -4.21 2.57
N HIS A 107 8.28 -4.65 3.28
CA HIS A 107 9.66 -4.73 2.79
C HIS A 107 10.14 -6.18 2.58
N TYR A 108 9.24 -7.13 2.59
CA TYR A 108 9.54 -8.54 2.41
C TYR A 108 10.13 -8.82 1.01
N PRO A 109 11.04 -9.81 0.84
CA PRO A 109 11.64 -10.12 -0.45
C PRO A 109 10.62 -10.42 -1.55
N SER A 110 9.57 -11.18 -1.25
CA SER A 110 8.52 -11.52 -2.23
C SER A 110 7.61 -10.33 -2.51
N GLU A 111 7.41 -10.03 -3.80
CA GLU A 111 6.48 -8.99 -4.26
C GLU A 111 5.02 -9.27 -3.86
N ARG A 112 4.62 -10.55 -3.81
CA ARG A 112 3.27 -10.97 -3.39
C ARG A 112 3.00 -10.56 -1.96
N VAL A 113 3.97 -10.76 -1.07
CA VAL A 113 3.87 -10.38 0.35
C VAL A 113 3.85 -8.86 0.48
N ARG A 114 4.76 -8.14 -0.20
CA ARG A 114 4.79 -6.66 -0.17
C ARG A 114 3.47 -6.05 -0.62
N LYS A 115 2.91 -6.54 -1.72
CA LYS A 115 1.60 -6.11 -2.26
C LYS A 115 0.48 -6.31 -1.25
N GLN A 116 0.43 -7.47 -0.60
CA GLN A 116 -0.60 -7.77 0.40
C GLN A 116 -0.44 -6.91 1.65
N ALA A 117 0.80 -6.72 2.13
CA ALA A 117 1.08 -5.89 3.28
C ALA A 117 0.67 -4.43 3.02
N LEU A 118 1.04 -3.86 1.88
CA LEU A 118 0.66 -2.50 1.50
C LEU A 118 -0.87 -2.37 1.36
N SER A 119 -1.54 -3.37 0.77
CA SER A 119 -3.01 -3.40 0.69
C SER A 119 -3.66 -3.45 2.07
N ALA A 120 -3.11 -4.23 3.00
CA ALA A 120 -3.60 -4.32 4.38
C ALA A 120 -3.36 -3.01 5.17
N ILE A 121 -2.21 -2.34 4.97
CA ILE A 121 -1.92 -1.02 5.52
C ILE A 121 -2.98 0.00 5.07
N MET A 122 -3.30 0.00 3.77
CA MET A 122 -4.32 0.89 3.21
C MET A 122 -5.73 0.56 3.73
N ALA A 123 -6.09 -0.71 3.80
CA ALA A 123 -7.41 -1.14 4.27
C ALA A 123 -7.64 -0.81 5.75
N ARG A 124 -6.59 -0.84 6.57
CA ARG A 124 -6.60 -0.41 7.98
C ARG A 124 -6.57 1.10 8.16
N ASP A 125 -6.37 1.84 7.09
CA ASP A 125 -6.13 3.29 7.16
C ASP A 125 -4.91 3.65 8.04
N LEU A 126 -3.92 2.75 8.12
CA LEU A 126 -2.70 2.94 8.89
C LEU A 126 -1.79 3.94 8.18
N TRP A 127 -1.60 5.14 8.75
CA TRP A 127 -0.82 6.21 8.14
C TRP A 127 0.64 6.20 8.58
N VAL A 128 1.53 5.64 7.77
CA VAL A 128 2.98 5.47 8.05
C VAL A 128 3.85 5.81 6.82
N PRO A 129 3.66 6.98 6.17
CA PRO A 129 4.32 7.28 4.89
C PRO A 129 5.86 7.19 4.98
N ASP A 130 6.46 7.70 6.05
CA ASP A 130 7.92 7.75 6.21
C ASP A 130 8.56 6.34 6.23
N LYS A 131 7.80 5.33 6.69
CA LYS A 131 8.29 3.95 6.76
C LYS A 131 8.17 3.18 5.44
N LEU A 132 7.48 3.74 4.45
CA LEU A 132 7.21 3.09 3.16
C LEU A 132 7.96 3.74 1.99
N THR A 133 8.82 4.72 2.27
CA THR A 133 9.48 5.54 1.24
C THR A 133 10.27 4.71 0.24
N SER A 134 10.95 3.65 0.68
CA SER A 134 11.74 2.76 -0.19
C SER A 134 10.89 2.05 -1.26
N LEU A 135 9.59 1.86 -1.02
CA LEU A 135 8.67 1.26 -2.00
C LEU A 135 8.36 2.19 -3.18
N MET A 136 8.76 3.46 -3.12
CA MET A 136 8.73 4.35 -4.30
C MET A 136 9.66 3.86 -5.41
N ASP A 137 10.69 3.10 -5.07
CA ASP A 137 11.67 2.52 -5.98
C ASP A 137 11.51 0.99 -6.12
N ASP A 138 10.37 0.42 -5.70
CA ASP A 138 10.08 -1.00 -5.87
C ASP A 138 10.16 -1.42 -7.34
N ASP A 139 10.73 -2.59 -7.63
CA ASP A 139 10.81 -3.11 -9.00
C ASP A 139 9.43 -3.34 -9.62
N ASN A 140 8.44 -3.68 -8.79
CA ASN A 140 7.07 -3.91 -9.24
C ASN A 140 6.29 -2.59 -9.37
N THR A 141 5.90 -2.26 -10.61
CA THR A 141 5.14 -1.04 -10.94
C THR A 141 3.82 -0.92 -10.15
N PHE A 142 3.13 -2.05 -9.94
CA PHE A 142 1.88 -2.03 -9.18
C PHE A 142 2.08 -1.60 -7.72
N ILE A 143 3.17 -2.04 -7.07
CA ILE A 143 3.50 -1.65 -5.69
C ILE A 143 3.80 -0.16 -5.64
N ARG A 144 4.58 0.37 -6.60
CA ARG A 144 4.84 1.82 -6.70
C ARG A 144 3.55 2.62 -6.85
N GLN A 145 2.67 2.22 -7.77
CA GLN A 145 1.38 2.89 -8.00
C GLN A 145 0.46 2.83 -6.77
N LEU A 146 0.43 1.68 -6.08
CA LEU A 146 -0.36 1.52 -4.88
C LEU A 146 0.12 2.44 -3.75
N LEU A 147 1.45 2.57 -3.57
CA LEU A 147 2.02 3.52 -2.62
C LEU A 147 1.73 4.97 -3.01
N ILE A 148 1.90 5.33 -4.28
CA ILE A 148 1.59 6.68 -4.77
C ILE A 148 0.12 7.02 -4.50
N LYS A 149 -0.79 6.09 -4.77
CA LYS A 149 -2.22 6.24 -4.45
C LYS A 149 -2.45 6.44 -2.95
N TYR A 150 -1.77 5.67 -2.11
CA TYR A 150 -1.83 5.80 -0.65
C TYR A 150 -1.34 7.18 -0.20
N LEU A 151 -0.21 7.68 -0.72
CA LEU A 151 0.30 9.01 -0.40
C LEU A 151 -0.67 10.13 -0.84
N GLY A 152 -1.28 9.99 -2.02
CA GLY A 152 -2.27 10.93 -2.54
C GLY A 152 -3.65 10.87 -1.86
N SER A 153 -3.90 9.89 -1.00
CA SER A 153 -5.22 9.70 -0.37
C SER A 153 -5.53 10.71 0.73
N ARG A 154 -4.52 11.38 1.28
CA ARG A 154 -4.67 12.32 2.40
C ARG A 154 -3.86 13.59 2.19
N ARG A 155 -4.42 14.73 2.57
CA ARG A 155 -3.71 16.01 2.62
C ARG A 155 -2.74 16.03 3.81
N SER A 156 -1.54 15.52 3.59
CA SER A 156 -0.49 15.37 4.60
C SER A 156 0.81 16.03 4.13
N GLN A 157 1.42 16.84 5.00
CA GLN A 157 2.72 17.46 4.70
C GLN A 157 3.83 16.40 4.52
N ALA A 158 3.76 15.29 5.26
CA ALA A 158 4.71 14.19 5.08
C ALA A 158 4.60 13.58 3.68
N ALA A 159 3.38 13.30 3.20
CA ALA A 159 3.18 12.80 1.84
C ALA A 159 3.64 13.80 0.77
N GLU A 160 3.33 15.08 0.95
CA GLU A 160 3.77 16.15 0.05
C GLU A 160 5.30 16.18 -0.07
N ARG A 161 6.01 16.15 1.08
CA ARG A 161 7.48 16.14 1.10
C ARG A 161 8.05 14.90 0.43
N LEU A 162 7.56 13.72 0.74
CA LEU A 162 8.03 12.48 0.14
C LEU A 162 7.86 12.47 -1.39
N LEU A 163 6.72 12.90 -1.89
CA LEU A 163 6.48 13.01 -3.34
C LEU A 163 7.36 14.06 -3.99
N LEU A 164 7.56 15.21 -3.33
CA LEU A 164 8.46 16.27 -3.82
C LEU A 164 9.92 15.80 -3.85
N ASP A 165 10.39 15.16 -2.80
CA ASP A 165 11.75 14.63 -2.72
C ASP A 165 11.98 13.57 -3.79
N TYR A 166 11.01 12.68 -3.96
CA TYR A 166 11.03 11.69 -5.02
C TYR A 166 11.11 12.35 -6.41
N LEU A 167 10.23 13.33 -6.69
CA LEU A 167 10.22 14.04 -7.97
C LEU A 167 11.47 14.90 -8.22
N ARG A 168 12.11 15.46 -7.18
CA ARG A 168 13.32 16.29 -7.29
C ARG A 168 14.60 15.49 -7.43
N ASN A 169 14.72 14.39 -6.68
CA ASN A 169 15.98 13.66 -6.51
C ASN A 169 16.14 12.53 -7.53
N ARG A 170 15.08 12.15 -8.23
CA ARG A 170 15.14 11.02 -9.13
C ARG A 170 15.89 11.35 -10.42
N LYS A 171 16.92 10.54 -10.69
CA LYS A 171 17.50 10.46 -12.05
C LYS A 171 16.48 9.70 -12.91
N TYR A 172 15.63 10.40 -13.64
CA TYR A 172 14.51 9.91 -14.47
C TYR A 172 14.88 8.90 -15.57
N ARG A 173 15.88 8.08 -15.34
CA ARG A 173 16.40 7.13 -16.34
C ARG A 173 15.49 5.95 -16.60
N HIS A 174 14.62 5.58 -15.64
CA HIS A 174 13.82 4.34 -15.70
C HIS A 174 12.38 4.49 -15.20
N THR A 175 11.88 5.70 -15.00
CA THR A 175 10.50 5.88 -14.57
C THR A 175 9.60 5.75 -15.78
N ASP A 176 8.68 4.82 -15.73
CA ASP A 176 7.57 4.78 -16.65
C ASP A 176 6.76 6.08 -16.52
N ASP A 177 6.23 6.57 -17.64
CA ASP A 177 5.44 7.80 -17.68
C ASP A 177 4.18 7.69 -16.81
N GLU A 178 3.69 6.48 -16.60
CA GLU A 178 2.52 6.19 -15.78
C GLU A 178 2.77 6.46 -14.29
N SER A 179 3.87 5.96 -13.73
CA SER A 179 4.24 6.24 -12.34
C SER A 179 4.54 7.72 -12.12
N LEU A 180 5.14 8.39 -13.12
CA LEU A 180 5.43 9.81 -13.05
C LEU A 180 4.13 10.64 -13.05
N SER A 181 3.21 10.36 -13.96
CA SER A 181 1.88 10.98 -14.01
C SER A 181 1.12 10.76 -12.70
N ALA A 182 1.16 9.54 -12.16
CA ALA A 182 0.53 9.20 -10.88
C ALA A 182 1.12 10.01 -9.71
N CYS A 183 2.46 10.23 -9.67
CA CYS A 183 3.12 11.05 -8.66
C CYS A 183 2.65 12.50 -8.71
N PHE A 184 2.55 13.11 -9.89
CA PHE A 184 2.05 14.47 -10.04
C PHE A 184 0.59 14.58 -9.60
N ARG A 185 -0.27 13.64 -9.99
CA ARG A 185 -1.67 13.60 -9.52
C ARG A 185 -1.75 13.43 -8.00
N ALA A 186 -0.96 12.52 -7.42
CA ALA A 186 -0.92 12.35 -5.98
C ALA A 186 -0.47 13.65 -5.28
N LEU A 187 0.52 14.33 -5.82
CA LEU A 187 0.99 15.63 -5.32
C LEU A 187 -0.10 16.71 -5.41
N GLY A 188 -0.90 16.73 -6.48
CA GLY A 188 -2.06 17.61 -6.61
C GLY A 188 -3.12 17.37 -5.54
N ARG A 189 -3.36 16.10 -5.19
CA ARG A 189 -4.37 15.72 -4.17
C ARG A 189 -3.92 15.96 -2.75
N CYS A 190 -2.68 15.59 -2.40
CA CYS A 190 -2.16 15.68 -1.03
C CYS A 190 -1.43 16.99 -0.75
N GLY A 191 -0.98 17.69 -1.78
CA GLY A 191 -0.14 18.89 -1.68
C GLY A 191 -0.85 20.06 -1.00
N LYS A 192 -0.02 20.93 -0.43
CA LYS A 192 -0.45 22.17 0.20
C LYS A 192 0.32 23.35 -0.40
N THR A 193 1.31 23.81 0.34
CA THR A 193 2.06 25.03 -0.01
C THR A 193 3.41 24.75 -0.64
N GLU A 194 4.05 23.64 -0.29
CA GLU A 194 5.41 23.30 -0.75
C GLU A 194 5.39 22.77 -2.21
N ALA A 195 4.28 22.17 -2.65
CA ALA A 195 4.10 21.70 -4.02
C ALA A 195 4.00 22.84 -5.04
N ILE A 196 3.42 23.97 -4.67
CA ILE A 196 3.10 25.06 -5.60
C ILE A 196 4.32 25.60 -6.36
N PRO A 197 5.44 25.96 -5.70
CA PRO A 197 6.63 26.44 -6.40
C PRO A 197 7.21 25.41 -7.37
N PHE A 198 7.24 24.15 -6.97
CA PHE A 198 7.72 23.05 -7.80
C PHE A 198 6.85 22.85 -9.05
N LEU A 199 5.53 22.81 -8.88
CA LEU A 199 4.59 22.64 -9.98
C LEU A 199 4.62 23.83 -10.94
N ARG A 200 4.72 25.07 -10.41
CA ARG A 200 4.89 26.28 -11.22
C ARG A 200 6.16 26.24 -12.06
N ASP A 201 7.29 25.90 -11.43
CA ASP A 201 8.57 25.83 -12.14
C ASP A 201 8.54 24.74 -13.23
N THR A 202 7.97 23.59 -12.94
CA THR A 202 7.80 22.50 -13.92
C THR A 202 6.91 22.92 -15.09
N LEU A 203 5.80 23.60 -14.84
CA LEU A 203 4.88 24.08 -15.88
C LEU A 203 5.54 25.14 -16.75
N MET A 204 6.17 26.14 -16.16
CA MET A 204 6.70 27.31 -16.87
C MET A 204 8.03 27.03 -17.57
N ARG A 205 8.94 26.31 -16.91
CA ARG A 205 10.30 26.04 -17.41
C ARG A 205 10.46 24.66 -18.05
N GLY A 206 9.50 23.76 -17.81
CA GLY A 206 9.56 22.38 -18.28
C GLY A 206 10.40 21.47 -17.41
N GLY A 207 10.78 21.92 -16.21
CA GLY A 207 11.60 21.18 -15.27
C GLY A 207 13.03 20.93 -15.75
N TRP A 208 13.85 20.37 -14.86
CA TRP A 208 15.28 20.03 -15.10
C TRP A 208 15.47 18.77 -15.99
N ILE A 209 14.40 18.13 -16.45
CA ILE A 209 14.36 16.68 -16.55
C ILE A 209 14.72 16.14 -17.91
N SER A 210 14.63 16.82 -18.95
CA SER A 210 15.00 16.34 -20.29
C SER A 210 14.22 17.09 -21.38
N ARG A 211 14.91 17.47 -22.43
CA ARG A 211 14.29 18.14 -23.60
C ARG A 211 13.18 17.29 -24.24
N PHE A 212 13.23 15.96 -24.11
CA PHE A 212 12.29 15.04 -24.75
C PHE A 212 10.97 14.82 -23.97
N ARG A 213 10.91 15.18 -22.67
CA ARG A 213 9.72 14.99 -21.82
C ARG A 213 9.08 16.27 -21.32
N VAL A 214 9.57 17.42 -21.76
CA VAL A 214 9.11 18.74 -21.28
C VAL A 214 7.60 18.93 -21.46
N SER A 215 7.04 18.44 -22.57
CA SER A 215 5.59 18.56 -22.84
C SER A 215 4.74 17.76 -21.85
N ALA A 216 5.09 16.49 -21.62
CA ALA A 216 4.37 15.63 -20.68
C ALA A 216 4.46 16.14 -19.24
N LEU A 217 5.65 16.60 -18.82
CA LEU A 217 5.84 17.15 -17.47
C LEU A 217 5.02 18.42 -17.23
N ARG A 218 4.91 19.29 -18.26
CA ARG A 218 4.04 20.47 -18.18
C ARG A 218 2.58 20.09 -18.04
N GLU A 219 2.14 19.08 -18.77
CA GLU A 219 0.78 18.57 -18.69
C GLU A 219 0.50 17.97 -17.30
N TYR A 220 1.42 17.15 -16.76
CA TYR A 220 1.28 16.60 -15.41
C TYR A 220 1.28 17.68 -14.34
N ALA A 221 2.11 18.71 -14.47
CA ALA A 221 2.13 19.84 -13.55
C ALA A 221 0.83 20.67 -13.62
N ALA A 222 0.28 20.88 -14.82
CA ALA A 222 -0.99 21.56 -15.01
C ALA A 222 -2.15 20.77 -14.37
N LEU A 223 -2.22 19.45 -14.59
CA LEU A 223 -3.18 18.55 -13.95
C LEU A 223 -3.07 18.61 -12.43
N ALA A 224 -1.86 18.53 -11.89
CA ALA A 224 -1.62 18.61 -10.45
C ALA A 224 -2.07 19.94 -9.84
N LEU A 225 -1.82 21.07 -10.52
CA LEU A 225 -2.29 22.39 -10.09
C LEU A 225 -3.82 22.48 -10.13
N THR A 226 -4.45 21.87 -11.14
CA THR A 226 -5.91 21.80 -11.24
C THR A 226 -6.50 20.99 -10.07
N GLU A 227 -5.94 19.82 -9.77
CA GLU A 227 -6.39 18.98 -8.64
C GLU A 227 -6.13 19.66 -7.28
N LEU A 228 -5.04 20.43 -7.14
CA LEU A 228 -4.71 21.15 -5.91
C LEU A 228 -5.76 22.23 -5.60
N GLY A 229 -6.29 22.90 -6.61
CA GLY A 229 -7.46 23.77 -6.56
C GLY A 229 -7.34 25.02 -5.68
N THR A 230 -6.15 25.34 -5.15
CA THR A 230 -5.91 26.55 -4.33
C THR A 230 -5.95 27.82 -5.18
N ASP A 231 -6.22 28.99 -4.57
CA ASP A 231 -6.26 30.26 -5.31
C ASP A 231 -4.91 30.56 -5.98
N LYS A 232 -3.79 30.23 -5.32
CA LYS A 232 -2.46 30.35 -5.94
C LYS A 232 -2.28 29.41 -7.13
N ALA A 233 -2.79 28.19 -7.08
CA ALA A 233 -2.72 27.26 -8.20
C ALA A 233 -3.56 27.76 -9.38
N LYS A 234 -4.75 28.28 -9.13
CA LYS A 234 -5.61 28.90 -10.15
C LYS A 234 -4.93 30.11 -10.82
N GLN A 235 -4.34 30.99 -10.01
CA GLN A 235 -3.59 32.16 -10.52
C GLN A 235 -2.42 31.71 -11.44
N ILE A 236 -1.67 30.66 -11.05
CA ILE A 236 -0.57 30.14 -11.89
C ILE A 236 -1.10 29.57 -13.21
N LEU A 237 -2.22 28.84 -13.17
CA LEU A 237 -2.84 28.31 -14.41
C LEU A 237 -3.33 29.43 -15.32
N GLU A 238 -3.88 30.51 -14.76
CA GLU A 238 -4.30 31.69 -15.51
C GLU A 238 -3.11 32.42 -16.14
N GLU A 239 -2.06 32.72 -15.36
CA GLU A 239 -0.80 33.28 -15.87
C GLU A 239 -0.23 32.44 -17.01
N ALA A 240 -0.21 31.11 -16.84
CA ALA A 240 0.31 30.16 -17.82
C ALA A 240 -0.56 30.09 -19.09
N SER A 241 -1.88 30.26 -18.97
CA SER A 241 -2.82 30.30 -20.11
C SER A 241 -2.58 31.48 -21.03
N GLN A 242 -2.09 32.58 -20.48
CA GLN A 242 -1.73 33.81 -21.19
C GLN A 242 -0.29 33.81 -21.73
N SER A 243 0.49 32.73 -21.44
CA SER A 243 1.88 32.60 -21.89
C SER A 243 1.98 32.71 -23.43
N TRP A 244 2.97 33.47 -23.90
CA TRP A 244 3.29 33.51 -25.33
C TRP A 244 3.79 32.16 -25.88
N PHE A 245 4.25 31.25 -25.02
CA PHE A 245 4.83 29.96 -25.44
C PHE A 245 3.73 28.90 -25.69
N PRO A 246 3.59 28.42 -26.97
CA PRO A 246 2.50 27.55 -27.38
C PRO A 246 2.43 26.23 -26.57
N GLY A 247 3.59 25.66 -26.20
CA GLY A 247 3.68 24.41 -25.45
C GLY A 247 3.07 24.51 -24.05
N ILE A 248 3.14 25.67 -23.39
CA ILE A 248 2.51 25.89 -22.09
C ILE A 248 0.98 25.92 -22.25
N ARG A 249 0.49 26.67 -23.25
CA ARG A 249 -0.95 26.77 -23.51
C ARG A 249 -1.58 25.42 -23.93
N SER A 250 -0.86 24.59 -24.70
CA SER A 250 -1.36 23.26 -25.06
C SER A 250 -1.46 22.34 -23.85
N SER A 251 -0.46 22.35 -22.95
CA SER A 251 -0.46 21.52 -21.74
C SER A 251 -1.63 21.86 -20.79
N ILE A 252 -1.98 23.15 -20.67
CA ILE A 252 -3.13 23.58 -19.88
C ILE A 252 -4.43 23.10 -20.53
N ARG A 253 -4.54 23.20 -21.84
CA ARG A 253 -5.74 22.78 -22.59
C ARG A 253 -5.97 21.28 -22.45
N SER A 254 -4.91 20.45 -22.55
CA SER A 254 -4.97 19.03 -22.29
C SER A 254 -5.40 18.72 -20.84
N ALA A 255 -4.85 19.45 -19.86
CA ALA A 255 -5.18 19.27 -18.46
C ALA A 255 -6.62 19.63 -18.09
N MET A 256 -7.25 20.55 -18.83
CA MET A 256 -8.66 20.93 -18.60
C MET A 256 -9.66 19.96 -19.27
N GLN A 257 -9.20 19.09 -20.16
CA GLN A 257 -10.02 18.11 -20.86
C GLN A 257 -9.95 16.70 -20.26
N ALA A 258 -9.02 16.45 -19.33
CA ALA A 258 -8.76 15.17 -18.66
C ALA A 258 -9.46 15.09 -17.31
#